data_48acb4dfcb84437e7b7d3cce29419f58
#
_entry.id   48acb4dfcb84437e7b7d3cce29419f58
#
_cell.length_a   1.000
_cell.length_b   1.000
_cell.length_c   1.000
_cell.angle_alpha   90.00
_cell.angle_beta   90.00
_cell.angle_gamma   90.00
#
_symmetry.space_group_name_H-M   'P 1'
#
loop_
_entity.id
_entity.type
_entity.pdbx_description
1 polymer ?
#
loop_
_entity_poly.entity_id
_entity_poly.type
_entity_poly.pdbx_seq_one_letter_code
_entity_poly.pdbx_strand_id
1 'polypeptide(L)'
;MRTASNPAPALEQTPRRPCSFPVLFLGCLAALLILTILAIGVGRYAISPATVVRVLLSRFLPIPATWEGQAESVIFTLRLPRILAALLVGSALSLSGAAYQGVFKNPLVAPDMLGVSAGACVGASVGILMNAGGVGIQAGALLGGLAAVLLAIAIPK
;
A
#
# COMPACT_ATOMS: atom_id res chain seq x y z
N MET A 1 -39.06 -27.45 -43.75
CA MET A 1 -38.44 -26.12 -43.63
C MET A 1 -37.32 -26.19 -42.59
N ARG A 2 -36.05 -26.26 -43.03
CA ARG A 2 -34.87 -26.24 -42.10
C ARG A 2 -34.45 -24.79 -41.96
N THR A 3 -34.62 -24.23 -40.77
CA THR A 3 -34.06 -22.92 -40.42
C THR A 3 -32.55 -23.06 -40.28
N ALA A 4 -31.82 -22.45 -41.21
CA ALA A 4 -30.37 -22.32 -41.14
C ALA A 4 -30.00 -21.44 -39.93
N SER A 5 -29.40 -22.03 -38.89
CA SER A 5 -28.80 -21.30 -37.81
C SER A 5 -27.55 -20.60 -38.32
N ASN A 6 -27.61 -19.29 -38.42
CA ASN A 6 -26.46 -18.45 -38.73
C ASN A 6 -25.48 -18.53 -37.53
N PRO A 7 -24.24 -19.04 -37.69
CA PRO A 7 -23.28 -19.06 -36.60
C PRO A 7 -22.90 -17.61 -36.28
N ALA A 8 -23.04 -17.24 -34.98
CA ALA A 8 -22.63 -15.95 -34.48
C ALA A 8 -21.14 -15.68 -34.83
N PRO A 9 -20.79 -14.45 -35.24
CA PRO A 9 -19.40 -14.13 -35.59
C PRO A 9 -18.49 -14.42 -34.40
N ALA A 10 -17.51 -15.30 -34.61
CA ALA A 10 -16.47 -15.56 -33.66
C ALA A 10 -15.78 -14.22 -33.33
N LEU A 11 -15.90 -13.78 -32.09
CA LEU A 11 -15.17 -12.62 -31.60
C LEU A 11 -13.69 -12.90 -31.80
N GLU A 12 -13.09 -12.20 -32.75
CA GLU A 12 -11.68 -12.25 -33.09
C GLU A 12 -10.89 -11.85 -31.84
N GLN A 13 -10.39 -12.85 -31.12
CA GLN A 13 -9.55 -12.64 -29.96
C GLN A 13 -8.23 -12.08 -30.47
N THR A 14 -8.11 -10.75 -30.45
CA THR A 14 -6.83 -10.08 -30.69
C THR A 14 -5.78 -10.71 -29.77
N PRO A 15 -4.67 -11.24 -30.30
CA PRO A 15 -3.65 -11.86 -29.46
C PRO A 15 -3.09 -10.79 -28.51
N ARG A 16 -3.47 -10.87 -27.23
CA ARG A 16 -2.86 -10.06 -26.19
C ARG A 16 -1.38 -10.47 -26.13
N ARG A 17 -0.50 -9.58 -26.59
CA ARG A 17 0.94 -9.77 -26.43
C ARG A 17 1.19 -10.02 -24.94
N PRO A 18 1.76 -11.14 -24.52
CA PRO A 18 2.07 -11.38 -23.14
C PRO A 18 3.10 -10.34 -22.73
N CYS A 19 2.69 -9.39 -21.90
CA CYS A 19 3.64 -8.49 -21.26
C CYS A 19 4.56 -9.39 -20.43
N SER A 20 5.84 -9.42 -20.77
CA SER A 20 6.79 -10.29 -20.06
C SER A 20 6.75 -9.93 -18.58
N PHE A 21 6.41 -10.88 -17.73
CA PHE A 21 6.29 -10.68 -16.26
C PHE A 21 7.47 -9.87 -15.69
N PRO A 22 8.75 -10.15 -16.07
CA PRO A 22 9.88 -9.37 -15.57
C PRO A 22 9.85 -7.89 -15.99
N VAL A 23 9.35 -7.58 -17.18
CA VAL A 23 9.25 -6.18 -17.65
C VAL A 23 8.20 -5.42 -16.85
N LEU A 24 7.05 -6.03 -16.59
CA LEU A 24 6.01 -5.43 -15.75
C LEU A 24 6.51 -5.23 -14.32
N PHE A 25 7.15 -6.25 -13.74
CA PHE A 25 7.69 -6.19 -12.37
C PHE A 25 8.76 -5.09 -12.22
N LEU A 26 9.73 -5.03 -13.15
CA LEU A 26 10.75 -3.98 -13.16
C LEU A 26 10.13 -2.58 -13.35
N GLY A 27 9.13 -2.46 -14.21
CA GLY A 27 8.40 -1.20 -14.41
C GLY A 27 7.70 -0.72 -13.14
N CYS A 28 7.00 -1.62 -12.44
CA CYS A 28 6.36 -1.30 -11.15
C CYS A 28 7.37 -0.94 -10.07
N LEU A 29 8.50 -1.66 -10.00
CA LEU A 29 9.56 -1.37 -9.05
C LEU A 29 10.20 -0.01 -9.31
N ALA A 30 10.50 0.30 -10.57
CA ALA A 30 11.04 1.60 -10.96
C ALA A 30 10.05 2.74 -10.64
N ALA A 31 8.76 2.55 -10.95
CA ALA A 31 7.72 3.52 -10.61
C ALA A 31 7.63 3.74 -9.09
N LEU A 32 7.69 2.67 -8.29
CA LEU A 32 7.67 2.75 -6.83
C LEU A 32 8.87 3.55 -6.29
N LEU A 33 10.08 3.31 -6.82
CA LEU A 33 11.28 4.04 -6.43
C LEU A 33 11.19 5.52 -6.79
N ILE A 34 10.75 5.84 -8.00
CA ILE A 34 10.56 7.23 -8.46
C ILE A 34 9.54 7.94 -7.56
N LEU A 35 8.39 7.32 -7.32
CA LEU A 35 7.34 7.88 -6.46
C LEU A 35 7.83 8.08 -5.02
N THR A 36 8.64 7.17 -4.49
CA THR A 36 9.25 7.29 -3.16
C THR A 36 10.17 8.50 -3.08
N ILE A 37 11.06 8.68 -4.06
CA ILE A 37 11.98 9.83 -4.11
C ILE A 37 11.20 11.14 -4.26
N LEU A 38 10.18 11.18 -5.11
CA LEU A 38 9.32 12.35 -5.28
C LEU A 38 8.55 12.66 -3.99
N ALA A 39 8.01 11.64 -3.32
CA ALA A 39 7.28 11.81 -2.07
C ALA A 39 8.18 12.36 -0.94
N ILE A 40 9.46 11.97 -0.91
CA ILE A 40 10.43 12.56 0.02
C ILE A 40 10.72 14.02 -0.34
N GLY A 41 10.79 14.37 -1.62
CA GLY A 41 11.06 15.74 -2.10
C GLY A 41 9.90 16.72 -1.89
N VAL A 42 8.67 16.24 -2.08
CA VAL A 42 7.46 17.08 -2.04
C VAL A 42 6.97 17.30 -0.60
N GLY A 43 6.72 18.53 -0.21
CA GLY A 43 6.18 18.89 1.11
C GLY A 43 6.29 20.39 1.37
N ARG A 44 5.91 20.83 2.59
CA ARG A 44 5.98 22.26 2.98
C ARG A 44 7.39 22.86 2.87
N TYR A 45 8.40 22.02 3.03
CA TYR A 45 9.80 22.36 2.76
C TYR A 45 10.19 21.61 1.48
N ALA A 46 10.22 22.32 0.36
CA ALA A 46 10.55 21.74 -0.94
C ALA A 46 12.05 21.39 -1.00
N ILE A 47 12.35 20.10 -1.17
CA ILE A 47 13.71 19.60 -1.33
C ILE A 47 13.84 19.04 -2.73
N SER A 48 14.87 19.45 -3.47
CA SER A 48 15.06 18.93 -4.82
C SER A 48 15.30 17.42 -4.80
N PRO A 49 14.78 16.64 -5.76
CA PRO A 49 15.01 15.19 -5.83
C PRO A 49 16.50 14.81 -5.82
N ALA A 50 17.34 15.66 -6.44
CA ALA A 50 18.80 15.45 -6.44
C ALA A 50 19.38 15.57 -5.02
N THR A 51 18.91 16.53 -4.22
CA THR A 51 19.32 16.69 -2.82
C THR A 51 18.85 15.51 -1.98
N VAL A 52 17.60 15.03 -2.19
CA VAL A 52 17.08 13.85 -1.50
C VAL A 52 18.00 12.64 -1.72
N VAL A 53 18.35 12.37 -2.98
CA VAL A 53 19.25 11.25 -3.32
C VAL A 53 20.62 11.43 -2.68
N ARG A 54 21.21 12.62 -2.70
CA ARG A 54 22.51 12.91 -2.07
C ARG A 54 22.45 12.71 -0.55
N VAL A 55 21.42 13.20 0.11
CA VAL A 55 21.22 13.04 1.55
C VAL A 55 21.05 11.57 1.94
N LEU A 56 20.30 10.79 1.16
CA LEU A 56 20.15 9.35 1.41
C LEU A 56 21.46 8.60 1.18
N LEU A 57 22.21 8.93 0.12
CA LEU A 57 23.49 8.31 -0.18
C LEU A 57 24.61 8.72 0.80
N SER A 58 24.52 9.90 1.41
CA SER A 58 25.54 10.36 2.38
C SER A 58 25.62 9.48 3.63
N ARG A 59 24.58 8.67 3.88
CA ARG A 59 24.60 7.70 4.99
C ARG A 59 25.52 6.50 4.70
N PHE A 60 25.77 6.20 3.43
CA PHE A 60 26.58 5.07 2.98
C PHE A 60 27.90 5.49 2.35
N LEU A 61 27.98 6.71 1.84
CA LEU A 61 29.14 7.26 1.13
C LEU A 61 29.57 8.57 1.80
N PRO A 62 30.88 8.86 1.96
CA PRO A 62 31.37 10.12 2.49
C PRO A 62 31.19 11.24 1.46
N ILE A 63 29.96 11.71 1.30
CA ILE A 63 29.62 12.82 0.38
C ILE A 63 29.69 14.13 1.20
N PRO A 64 30.41 15.16 0.73
CA PRO A 64 30.44 16.44 1.42
C PRO A 64 29.04 17.04 1.48
N ALA A 65 28.62 17.44 2.69
CA ALA A 65 27.29 18.02 2.90
C ALA A 65 27.23 19.41 2.26
N THR A 66 26.59 19.50 1.10
CA THR A 66 26.32 20.75 0.37
C THR A 66 24.89 21.26 0.61
N TRP A 67 24.13 20.58 1.50
CA TRP A 67 22.73 20.89 1.82
C TRP A 67 22.63 21.50 3.24
N GLU A 68 21.53 22.20 3.48
CA GLU A 68 21.21 22.72 4.80
C GLU A 68 20.94 21.57 5.80
N GLY A 69 21.49 21.63 6.99
CA GLY A 69 21.28 20.62 8.05
C GLY A 69 19.80 20.40 8.38
N GLN A 70 18.95 21.41 8.13
CA GLN A 70 17.51 21.32 8.28
C GLN A 70 16.87 20.33 7.28
N ALA A 71 17.40 20.25 6.04
CA ALA A 71 16.92 19.30 5.04
C ALA A 71 17.18 17.85 5.45
N GLU A 72 18.31 17.57 6.04
CA GLU A 72 18.67 16.24 6.56
C GLU A 72 17.73 15.81 7.69
N SER A 73 17.49 16.69 8.66
CA SER A 73 16.57 16.43 9.78
C SER A 73 15.15 16.17 9.29
N VAL A 74 14.64 16.95 8.33
CA VAL A 74 13.31 16.77 7.76
C VAL A 74 13.19 15.44 7.04
N ILE A 75 14.21 15.04 6.29
CA ILE A 75 14.20 13.76 5.55
C ILE A 75 14.21 12.57 6.53
N PHE A 76 15.14 12.51 7.45
CA PHE A 76 15.33 11.32 8.29
C PHE A 76 14.33 11.24 9.46
N THR A 77 13.94 12.37 10.05
CA THR A 77 13.11 12.36 11.25
C THR A 77 11.61 12.40 10.93
N LEU A 78 11.22 13.08 9.84
CA LEU A 78 9.79 13.28 9.53
C LEU A 78 9.32 12.46 8.32
N ARG A 79 10.08 12.52 7.20
CA ARG A 79 9.59 11.98 5.92
C ARG A 79 9.89 10.50 5.76
N LEU A 80 11.10 10.08 6.02
CA LEU A 80 11.52 8.70 5.84
C LEU A 80 10.70 7.72 6.68
N PRO A 81 10.47 7.92 7.98
CA PRO A 81 9.64 7.01 8.76
C PRO A 81 8.20 6.92 8.25
N ARG A 82 7.63 8.05 7.84
CA ARG A 82 6.26 8.12 7.31
C ARG A 82 6.12 7.37 5.99
N ILE A 83 7.10 7.50 5.10
CA ILE A 83 7.09 6.82 3.80
C ILE A 83 7.34 5.32 3.98
N LEU A 84 8.26 4.93 4.86
CA LEU A 84 8.47 3.51 5.20
C LEU A 84 7.20 2.87 5.77
N ALA A 85 6.51 3.56 6.67
CA ALA A 85 5.23 3.11 7.19
C ALA A 85 4.18 2.95 6.08
N ALA A 86 4.08 3.91 5.15
CA ALA A 86 3.16 3.84 4.01
C ALA A 86 3.49 2.65 3.07
N LEU A 87 4.76 2.39 2.82
CA LEU A 87 5.21 1.24 2.02
C LEU A 87 4.87 -0.09 2.70
N LEU A 88 5.09 -0.19 4.01
CA LEU A 88 4.74 -1.38 4.79
C LEU A 88 3.23 -1.64 4.81
N VAL A 89 2.43 -0.60 5.06
CA VAL A 89 0.96 -0.70 5.03
C VAL A 89 0.47 -1.09 3.63
N GLY A 90 0.97 -0.44 2.58
CA GLY A 90 0.59 -0.74 1.20
C GLY A 90 0.95 -2.17 0.79
N SER A 91 2.14 -2.65 1.17
CA SER A 91 2.55 -4.03 0.90
C SER A 91 1.70 -5.07 1.66
N ALA A 92 1.38 -4.80 2.93
CA ALA A 92 0.52 -5.65 3.73
C ALA A 92 -0.90 -5.74 3.16
N LEU A 93 -1.48 -4.60 2.74
CA LEU A 93 -2.80 -4.57 2.09
C LEU A 93 -2.80 -5.30 0.74
N SER A 94 -1.75 -5.14 -0.07
CA SER A 94 -1.62 -5.83 -1.35
C SER A 94 -1.53 -7.33 -1.18
N LEU A 95 -0.72 -7.80 -0.22
CA LEU A 95 -0.56 -9.22 0.09
C LEU A 95 -1.87 -9.82 0.62
N SER A 96 -2.51 -9.12 1.55
CA SER A 96 -3.82 -9.50 2.08
C SER A 96 -4.87 -9.58 0.96
N GLY A 97 -4.94 -8.57 0.09
CA GLY A 97 -5.84 -8.56 -1.05
C GLY A 97 -5.64 -9.74 -1.99
N ALA A 98 -4.38 -10.05 -2.34
CA ALA A 98 -4.06 -11.19 -3.18
C ALA A 98 -4.46 -12.53 -2.52
N ALA A 99 -4.23 -12.68 -1.20
CA ALA A 99 -4.63 -13.85 -0.46
C ALA A 99 -6.16 -14.04 -0.46
N TYR A 100 -6.92 -12.97 -0.21
CA TYR A 100 -8.38 -13.02 -0.25
C TYR A 100 -8.90 -13.41 -1.63
N GLN A 101 -8.40 -12.78 -2.68
CA GLN A 101 -8.80 -13.11 -4.06
C GLN A 101 -8.48 -14.58 -4.41
N GLY A 102 -7.35 -15.11 -3.94
CA GLY A 102 -6.97 -16.50 -4.13
C GLY A 102 -7.88 -17.48 -3.39
N VAL A 103 -8.20 -17.21 -2.13
CA VAL A 103 -9.06 -18.06 -1.30
C VAL A 103 -10.49 -18.09 -1.83
N PHE A 104 -11.06 -16.92 -2.11
CA PHE A 104 -12.43 -16.80 -2.60
C PHE A 104 -12.59 -17.04 -4.10
N LYS A 105 -11.48 -17.19 -4.83
CA LYS A 105 -11.45 -17.34 -6.30
C LYS A 105 -12.29 -16.27 -7.02
N ASN A 106 -12.33 -15.08 -6.44
CA ASN A 106 -13.11 -13.95 -6.93
C ASN A 106 -12.26 -12.66 -6.91
N PRO A 107 -11.98 -12.04 -8.06
CA PRO A 107 -11.16 -10.84 -8.14
C PRO A 107 -11.83 -9.59 -7.55
N LEU A 108 -13.11 -9.63 -7.24
CA LEU A 108 -13.86 -8.51 -6.66
C LEU A 108 -13.76 -8.45 -5.13
N VAL A 109 -13.19 -9.47 -4.49
CA VAL A 109 -13.06 -9.51 -3.04
C VAL A 109 -11.89 -8.64 -2.59
N ALA A 110 -12.14 -7.77 -1.62
CA ALA A 110 -11.15 -6.90 -0.99
C ALA A 110 -11.02 -7.22 0.51
N PRO A 111 -9.84 -6.99 1.12
CA PRO A 111 -9.62 -7.24 2.55
C PRO A 111 -10.59 -6.49 3.46
N ASP A 112 -11.10 -5.36 2.99
CA ASP A 112 -11.98 -4.47 3.74
C ASP A 112 -13.45 -4.94 3.82
N MET A 113 -13.83 -5.94 3.03
CA MET A 113 -15.22 -6.45 3.00
C MET A 113 -15.66 -7.09 4.32
N LEU A 114 -14.73 -7.51 5.16
CA LEU A 114 -15.03 -8.07 6.49
C LEU A 114 -15.06 -6.98 7.59
N GLY A 115 -14.91 -5.70 7.23
CA GLY A 115 -14.97 -4.60 8.18
C GLY A 115 -13.75 -4.51 9.11
N VAL A 116 -12.62 -5.16 8.75
CA VAL A 116 -11.39 -5.17 9.56
C VAL A 116 -10.89 -3.75 9.82
N SER A 117 -10.82 -2.93 8.77
CA SER A 117 -10.34 -1.54 8.87
C SER A 117 -11.26 -0.69 9.73
N ALA A 118 -12.58 -0.85 9.58
CA ALA A 118 -13.56 -0.12 10.41
C ALA A 118 -13.42 -0.51 11.89
N GLY A 119 -13.33 -1.81 12.19
CA GLY A 119 -13.11 -2.30 13.54
C GLY A 119 -11.78 -1.82 14.14
N ALA A 120 -10.71 -1.83 13.36
CA ALA A 120 -9.42 -1.31 13.79
C ALA A 120 -9.47 0.20 14.09
N CYS A 121 -10.15 0.99 13.26
CA CYS A 121 -10.37 2.42 13.52
C CYS A 121 -11.12 2.67 14.82
N VAL A 122 -12.20 1.91 15.09
CA VAL A 122 -12.97 2.01 16.35
C VAL A 122 -12.07 1.65 17.53
N GLY A 123 -11.34 0.54 17.46
CA GLY A 123 -10.44 0.11 18.54
C GLY A 123 -9.31 1.11 18.80
N ALA A 124 -8.72 1.69 17.75
CA ALA A 124 -7.73 2.75 17.89
C ALA A 124 -8.31 4.00 18.54
N SER A 125 -9.53 4.41 18.12
CA SER A 125 -10.23 5.58 18.69
C SER A 125 -10.52 5.42 20.18
N VAL A 126 -10.96 4.24 20.59
CA VAL A 126 -11.14 3.92 22.03
C VAL A 126 -9.80 4.02 22.77
N GLY A 127 -8.72 3.46 22.22
CA GLY A 127 -7.39 3.57 22.81
C GLY A 127 -6.90 5.01 22.97
N ILE A 128 -7.20 5.89 21.99
CA ILE A 128 -6.90 7.33 22.08
C ILE A 128 -7.73 7.99 23.18
N LEU A 129 -9.02 7.74 23.24
CA LEU A 129 -9.91 8.29 24.26
C LEU A 129 -9.51 7.88 25.70
N MET A 130 -9.03 6.64 25.86
CA MET A 130 -8.52 6.12 27.13
C MET A 130 -7.10 6.59 27.47
N ASN A 131 -6.48 7.38 26.59
CA ASN A 131 -5.10 7.86 26.74
C ASN A 131 -4.07 6.72 26.95
N ALA A 132 -4.27 5.59 26.26
CA ALA A 132 -3.56 4.32 26.46
C ALA A 132 -2.13 4.30 25.93
N GLY A 133 -1.60 5.44 25.46
CA GLY A 133 -0.28 5.51 24.83
C GLY A 133 -0.19 4.77 23.50
N GLY A 134 0.96 4.87 22.82
CA GLY A 134 1.12 4.32 21.46
C GLY A 134 0.88 2.82 21.37
N VAL A 135 1.37 2.03 22.33
CA VAL A 135 1.18 0.57 22.34
C VAL A 135 -0.28 0.20 22.61
N GLY A 136 -0.94 0.91 23.51
CA GLY A 136 -2.36 0.67 23.82
C GLY A 136 -3.27 0.99 22.64
N ILE A 137 -3.00 2.04 21.88
CA ILE A 137 -3.72 2.39 20.65
C ILE A 137 -3.56 1.28 19.60
N GLN A 138 -2.34 0.78 19.41
CA GLN A 138 -2.07 -0.31 18.45
C GLN A 138 -2.75 -1.62 18.86
N ALA A 139 -2.70 -1.96 20.15
CA ALA A 139 -3.39 -3.12 20.68
C ALA A 139 -4.91 -2.99 20.51
N GLY A 140 -5.47 -1.81 20.80
CA GLY A 140 -6.87 -1.50 20.57
C GLY A 140 -7.28 -1.65 19.12
N ALA A 141 -6.48 -1.15 18.17
CA ALA A 141 -6.71 -1.32 16.74
C ALA A 141 -6.72 -2.79 16.33
N LEU A 142 -5.74 -3.58 16.80
CA LEU A 142 -5.65 -5.00 16.47
C LEU A 142 -6.86 -5.77 17.02
N LEU A 143 -7.21 -5.56 18.26
CA LEU A 143 -8.35 -6.22 18.90
C LEU A 143 -9.69 -5.80 18.26
N GLY A 144 -9.84 -4.53 17.92
CA GLY A 144 -11.04 -4.02 17.23
C GLY A 144 -11.19 -4.63 15.84
N GLY A 145 -10.10 -4.75 15.07
CA GLY A 145 -10.12 -5.41 13.77
C GLY A 145 -10.46 -6.90 13.86
N LEU A 146 -9.86 -7.62 14.81
CA LEU A 146 -10.18 -9.03 15.05
C LEU A 146 -11.63 -9.23 15.51
N ALA A 147 -12.12 -8.39 16.41
CA ALA A 147 -13.51 -8.45 16.87
C ALA A 147 -14.50 -8.23 15.72
N ALA A 148 -14.21 -7.30 14.81
CA ALA A 148 -15.06 -7.06 13.63
C ALA A 148 -15.15 -8.30 12.73
N VAL A 149 -14.02 -8.99 12.48
CA VAL A 149 -14.01 -10.24 11.71
C VAL A 149 -14.79 -11.33 12.39
N LEU A 150 -14.58 -11.53 13.69
CA LEU A 150 -15.30 -12.55 14.47
C LEU A 150 -16.81 -12.30 14.46
N LEU A 151 -17.24 -11.04 14.62
CA LEU A 151 -18.64 -10.65 14.51
C LEU A 151 -19.20 -10.92 13.11
N ALA A 152 -18.45 -10.58 12.06
CA ALA A 152 -18.88 -10.82 10.68
C ALA A 152 -19.07 -12.32 10.38
N ILE A 153 -18.24 -13.20 10.98
CA ILE A 153 -18.35 -14.65 10.82
C ILE A 153 -19.45 -15.24 11.72
N ALA A 154 -19.66 -14.65 12.92
CA ALA A 154 -20.60 -15.17 13.90
C ALA A 154 -22.06 -14.84 13.56
N ILE A 155 -22.34 -13.86 12.69
CA ILE A 155 -23.70 -13.52 12.27
C ILE A 155 -24.10 -14.47 11.13
N PRO A 156 -24.86 -15.54 11.42
CA PRO A 156 -25.35 -16.44 10.37
C PRO A 156 -26.35 -15.69 9.49
N LYS A 157 -26.24 -15.88 8.16
CA LYS A 157 -27.25 -15.45 7.19
C LYS A 157 -28.44 -16.40 7.19
#